data_b3557e755bcfbb50f784fad09557d0c5
#
_entry.id   b3557e755bcfbb50f784fad09557d0c5
#
_cell.length_a   1.000
_cell.length_b   1.000
_cell.length_c   1.000
_cell.angle_alpha   90.00
_cell.angle_beta   90.00
_cell.angle_gamma   90.00
#
_symmetry.space_group_name_H-M   'P 1'
#
loop_
_entity.id
_entity.type
_entity.pdbx_description
1 polymer ?
#
loop_
_entity_poly.entity_id
_entity_poly.type
_entity_poly.pdbx_seq_one_letter_code
_entity_poly.pdbx_strand_id
1 'polypeptide(L)'
;MIKHKSWLLLLLFFICFWFLRFDSIQTGSVNAATENTIKVYSVLPEDLTRALLNEYQEKTKTKFVYKFADKGQTISADWEGFDLIIAPRETMINLSSDGKLLKQDSRKENLPLALQDAEGYWTSVCYDPYVFLVNYAYSRRVGQKNLLSWKDIAKQNDIVISMEELSGTPEMRYFLTALASKQGEEETFSFLKNINRKIPQYAKFAISPIRLTTIGEADLAITSRNKVIKYIENDFPAYIVEPSEGFPAQVFAAGIGKASTKRESCEKIISWLVNAEDVIIVTEKLGYGYLFISQNKFENEANRESLLWVNDKYLTDEKRTELVEKWLQNVRFADK
;
A
#
# COMPACT_ATOMS: atom_id res chain seq x y z
N MET A 1 -33.55 -66.50 -40.12
CA MET A 1 -33.77 -65.14 -39.50
C MET A 1 -33.04 -65.02 -38.17
N ILE A 2 -31.70 -65.34 -38.05
CA ILE A 2 -30.95 -65.34 -36.78
C ILE A 2 -29.51 -64.69 -36.93
N LYS A 3 -29.17 -64.06 -38.04
CA LYS A 3 -27.80 -63.54 -38.23
C LYS A 3 -27.60 -62.03 -38.01
N HIS A 4 -28.69 -61.27 -37.73
CA HIS A 4 -28.54 -59.80 -37.51
C HIS A 4 -28.49 -59.34 -36.06
N LYS A 5 -28.78 -60.19 -35.05
CA LYS A 5 -28.73 -59.81 -33.63
C LYS A 5 -27.35 -59.83 -33.01
N SER A 6 -26.41 -60.66 -33.55
CA SER A 6 -25.02 -60.72 -33.01
C SER A 6 -24.17 -59.49 -33.36
N TRP A 7 -24.42 -58.84 -34.48
CA TRP A 7 -23.63 -57.67 -34.88
C TRP A 7 -24.01 -56.40 -34.12
N LEU A 8 -25.30 -56.31 -33.71
CA LEU A 8 -25.74 -55.15 -32.93
C LEU A 8 -25.19 -55.20 -31.48
N LEU A 9 -25.00 -56.34 -30.90
CA LEU A 9 -24.40 -56.56 -29.58
C LEU A 9 -22.87 -56.23 -29.59
N LEU A 10 -22.15 -56.56 -30.67
CA LEU A 10 -20.74 -56.22 -30.83
C LEU A 10 -20.55 -54.70 -31.01
N LEU A 11 -21.44 -54.04 -31.73
CA LEU A 11 -21.39 -52.58 -31.95
C LEU A 11 -21.71 -51.81 -30.66
N LEU A 12 -22.64 -52.26 -29.84
CA LEU A 12 -22.93 -51.71 -28.50
C LEU A 12 -21.76 -51.90 -27.54
N PHE A 13 -21.05 -53.06 -27.60
CA PHE A 13 -19.89 -53.31 -26.73
C PHE A 13 -18.69 -52.41 -27.13
N PHE A 14 -18.50 -52.11 -28.39
CA PHE A 14 -17.44 -51.18 -28.85
C PHE A 14 -17.72 -49.74 -28.52
N ILE A 15 -18.99 -49.30 -28.58
CA ILE A 15 -19.42 -47.94 -28.18
C ILE A 15 -19.29 -47.75 -26.68
N CYS A 16 -19.66 -48.72 -25.83
CA CYS A 16 -19.45 -48.64 -24.39
C CYS A 16 -17.96 -48.66 -24.01
N PHE A 17 -17.11 -49.39 -24.73
CA PHE A 17 -15.68 -49.44 -24.44
C PHE A 17 -14.95 -48.13 -24.89
N TRP A 18 -15.52 -47.43 -25.85
CA TRP A 18 -14.97 -46.14 -26.32
C TRP A 18 -15.41 -44.97 -25.36
N PHE A 19 -16.60 -45.06 -24.78
CA PHE A 19 -17.03 -44.11 -23.74
C PHE A 19 -16.28 -44.28 -22.42
N LEU A 20 -15.95 -45.51 -22.03
CA LEU A 20 -15.16 -45.79 -20.80
C LEU A 20 -13.69 -45.43 -20.91
N ARG A 21 -13.14 -45.22 -22.11
CA ARG A 21 -11.76 -44.72 -22.30
C ARG A 21 -11.70 -43.19 -22.46
N PHE A 22 -12.81 -42.49 -22.68
CA PHE A 22 -12.83 -41.04 -22.84
C PHE A 22 -12.92 -40.30 -21.50
N ASP A 23 -13.48 -40.94 -20.45
CA ASP A 23 -13.58 -40.32 -19.12
C ASP A 23 -12.27 -40.37 -18.29
N SER A 24 -11.29 -41.16 -18.70
CA SER A 24 -10.03 -41.27 -17.95
C SER A 24 -8.92 -40.33 -18.44
N ILE A 25 -9.13 -39.52 -19.48
CA ILE A 25 -8.12 -38.59 -20.03
C ILE A 25 -8.36 -37.14 -19.62
N GLN A 26 -9.56 -36.79 -19.10
CA GLN A 26 -9.85 -35.40 -18.73
C GLN A 26 -9.63 -35.02 -17.26
N THR A 27 -9.39 -35.97 -16.37
CA THR A 27 -9.18 -35.67 -14.94
C THR A 27 -7.73 -35.27 -14.59
N GLY A 28 -6.76 -35.54 -15.47
CA GLY A 28 -5.35 -35.20 -15.24
C GLY A 28 -4.96 -33.77 -15.61
N SER A 29 -5.69 -33.10 -16.51
CA SER A 29 -5.29 -31.76 -16.99
C SER A 29 -5.97 -30.59 -16.25
N VAL A 30 -7.12 -30.83 -15.61
CA VAL A 30 -7.84 -29.80 -14.85
C VAL A 30 -7.17 -29.54 -13.49
N ASN A 31 -6.61 -30.57 -12.86
CA ASN A 31 -5.93 -30.40 -11.56
C ASN A 31 -4.55 -29.75 -11.70
N ALA A 32 -3.79 -30.01 -12.76
CA ALA A 32 -2.47 -29.38 -12.96
C ALA A 32 -2.56 -27.87 -13.28
N ALA A 33 -3.66 -27.41 -13.90
CA ALA A 33 -3.87 -25.99 -14.20
C ALA A 33 -4.30 -25.18 -12.96
N THR A 34 -4.89 -25.80 -11.96
CA THR A 34 -5.27 -25.17 -10.68
C THR A 34 -4.14 -25.12 -9.66
N GLU A 35 -3.19 -26.03 -9.76
CA GLU A 35 -2.08 -26.16 -8.81
C GLU A 35 -1.09 -24.97 -8.85
N ASN A 36 -0.94 -24.29 -9.97
CA ASN A 36 0.00 -23.16 -10.15
C ASN A 36 -0.66 -21.78 -10.17
N THR A 37 -1.90 -21.63 -9.70
CA THR A 37 -2.62 -20.35 -9.68
C THR A 37 -2.62 -19.77 -8.28
N ILE A 38 -2.01 -18.61 -8.07
CA ILE A 38 -1.95 -17.89 -6.80
C ILE A 38 -3.13 -16.93 -6.71
N LYS A 39 -3.88 -17.01 -5.62
CA LYS A 39 -4.96 -16.06 -5.30
C LYS A 39 -4.37 -14.88 -4.53
N VAL A 40 -4.48 -13.68 -5.09
CA VAL A 40 -3.92 -12.45 -4.53
C VAL A 40 -5.02 -11.51 -4.11
N TYR A 41 -4.99 -11.09 -2.84
CA TYR A 41 -5.76 -9.95 -2.34
C TYR A 41 -4.84 -8.74 -2.20
N SER A 42 -5.20 -7.59 -2.79
CA SER A 42 -4.36 -6.40 -2.74
C SER A 42 -5.17 -5.13 -2.48
N VAL A 43 -4.61 -4.25 -1.63
CA VAL A 43 -5.11 -2.88 -1.43
C VAL A 43 -4.33 -1.85 -2.26
N LEU A 44 -3.20 -2.24 -2.87
CA LEU A 44 -2.50 -1.38 -3.83
C LEU A 44 -3.38 -1.19 -5.07
N PRO A 45 -3.16 -0.12 -5.85
CA PRO A 45 -3.89 0.11 -7.09
C PRO A 45 -3.92 -1.12 -8.00
N GLU A 46 -5.09 -1.37 -8.59
CA GLU A 46 -5.32 -2.57 -9.40
C GLU A 46 -4.36 -2.66 -10.58
N ASP A 47 -4.18 -1.56 -11.31
CA ASP A 47 -3.29 -1.48 -12.47
C ASP A 47 -1.81 -1.70 -12.07
N LEU A 48 -1.37 -1.14 -10.95
CA LEU A 48 -0.03 -1.37 -10.41
C LEU A 48 0.17 -2.84 -10.01
N THR A 49 -0.74 -3.39 -9.20
CA THR A 49 -0.64 -4.79 -8.74
C THR A 49 -0.62 -5.76 -9.93
N ARG A 50 -1.51 -5.54 -10.91
CA ARG A 50 -1.55 -6.38 -12.12
C ARG A 50 -0.28 -6.26 -12.94
N ALA A 51 0.25 -5.07 -13.14
CA ALA A 51 1.46 -4.86 -13.92
C ALA A 51 2.67 -5.52 -13.25
N LEU A 52 2.83 -5.36 -11.94
CA LEU A 52 3.90 -6.02 -11.18
C LEU A 52 3.82 -7.56 -11.29
N LEU A 53 2.66 -8.13 -11.02
CA LEU A 53 2.52 -9.58 -11.03
C LEU A 53 2.48 -10.17 -12.45
N ASN A 54 2.10 -9.40 -13.48
CA ASN A 54 2.26 -9.81 -14.86
C ASN A 54 3.74 -9.89 -15.25
N GLU A 55 4.57 -8.93 -14.81
CA GLU A 55 6.03 -8.99 -15.02
C GLU A 55 6.64 -10.26 -14.37
N TYR A 56 6.20 -10.59 -13.16
CA TYR A 56 6.58 -11.85 -12.51
C TYR A 56 6.07 -13.08 -13.27
N GLN A 57 4.83 -13.06 -13.77
CA GLN A 57 4.21 -14.14 -14.54
C GLN A 57 4.99 -14.43 -15.83
N GLU A 58 5.41 -13.40 -16.56
CA GLU A 58 6.19 -13.55 -17.79
C GLU A 58 7.48 -14.36 -17.54
N LYS A 59 8.13 -14.13 -16.41
CA LYS A 59 9.40 -14.77 -16.03
C LYS A 59 9.22 -16.19 -15.47
N THR A 60 8.13 -16.44 -14.75
CA THR A 60 7.94 -17.68 -13.94
C THR A 60 6.83 -18.58 -14.43
N LYS A 61 5.96 -18.08 -15.34
CA LYS A 61 4.74 -18.76 -15.79
C LYS A 61 3.70 -19.01 -14.66
N THR A 62 3.87 -18.37 -13.50
CA THR A 62 2.90 -18.40 -12.42
C THR A 62 1.63 -17.67 -12.83
N LYS A 63 0.45 -18.24 -12.56
CA LYS A 63 -0.85 -17.60 -12.86
C LYS A 63 -1.41 -16.94 -11.61
N PHE A 64 -2.17 -15.86 -11.81
CA PHE A 64 -2.76 -15.11 -10.72
C PHE A 64 -4.28 -14.95 -10.87
N VAL A 65 -4.98 -15.00 -9.76
CA VAL A 65 -6.38 -14.57 -9.61
C VAL A 65 -6.39 -13.46 -8.58
N TYR A 66 -7.00 -12.33 -8.92
CA TYR A 66 -6.94 -11.11 -8.12
C TYR A 66 -8.29 -10.79 -7.49
N LYS A 67 -8.23 -10.26 -6.27
CA LYS A 67 -9.28 -9.47 -5.66
C LYS A 67 -8.65 -8.19 -5.11
N PHE A 68 -9.31 -7.08 -5.34
CA PHE A 68 -8.88 -5.77 -4.85
C PHE A 68 -9.85 -5.28 -3.79
N ALA A 69 -9.31 -4.55 -2.81
CA ALA A 69 -10.15 -3.86 -1.84
C ALA A 69 -10.96 -2.76 -2.53
N ASP A 70 -12.18 -2.55 -2.08
CA ASP A 70 -12.97 -1.41 -2.53
C ASP A 70 -12.29 -0.10 -2.12
N LYS A 71 -12.40 0.92 -2.99
CA LYS A 71 -11.78 2.23 -2.73
C LYS A 71 -12.26 2.79 -1.39
N GLY A 72 -11.31 3.04 -0.50
CA GLY A 72 -11.55 3.63 0.81
C GLY A 72 -11.96 2.64 1.91
N GLN A 73 -11.93 1.34 1.67
CA GLN A 73 -12.13 0.33 2.70
C GLN A 73 -10.76 -0.19 3.20
N THR A 74 -10.60 -0.21 4.50
CA THR A 74 -9.72 -1.16 5.18
C THR A 74 -10.22 -2.56 4.87
N ILE A 75 -9.36 -3.53 4.67
CA ILE A 75 -9.68 -4.92 4.27
C ILE A 75 -11.11 -5.33 4.67
N SER A 76 -11.97 -5.61 3.67
CA SER A 76 -13.23 -6.31 3.89
C SER A 76 -12.94 -7.73 4.38
N ALA A 77 -13.84 -8.37 5.12
CA ALA A 77 -13.70 -9.75 5.64
C ALA A 77 -13.42 -10.82 4.55
N ASP A 78 -13.45 -10.43 3.30
CA ASP A 78 -13.37 -11.28 2.10
C ASP A 78 -11.93 -11.71 1.69
N TRP A 79 -10.90 -11.40 2.46
CA TRP A 79 -9.53 -11.86 2.19
C TRP A 79 -9.29 -13.33 2.59
N GLU A 80 -10.20 -13.93 3.34
CA GLU A 80 -10.09 -15.35 3.72
C GLU A 80 -10.10 -16.24 2.48
N GLY A 81 -9.11 -17.16 2.40
CA GLY A 81 -8.94 -18.06 1.26
C GLY A 81 -8.04 -17.52 0.14
N PHE A 82 -7.39 -16.35 0.32
CA PHE A 82 -6.32 -15.88 -0.54
C PHE A 82 -4.96 -16.43 -0.09
N ASP A 83 -4.09 -16.71 -1.07
CA ASP A 83 -2.74 -17.24 -0.83
C ASP A 83 -1.79 -16.11 -0.43
N LEU A 84 -1.79 -15.00 -1.19
CA LEU A 84 -0.98 -13.82 -0.98
C LEU A 84 -1.87 -12.63 -0.65
N ILE A 85 -1.56 -11.90 0.42
CA ILE A 85 -2.27 -10.73 0.87
C ILE A 85 -1.29 -9.56 0.88
N ILE A 86 -1.63 -8.46 0.18
CA ILE A 86 -0.87 -7.20 0.19
C ILE A 86 -1.77 -6.14 0.81
N ALA A 87 -1.38 -5.61 1.98
CA ALA A 87 -2.21 -4.70 2.75
C ALA A 87 -1.36 -3.73 3.59
N PRO A 88 -1.98 -2.68 4.20
CA PRO A 88 -1.29 -1.82 5.15
C PRO A 88 -0.68 -2.62 6.30
N ARG A 89 0.48 -2.16 6.80
CA ARG A 89 1.23 -2.76 7.90
C ARG A 89 0.35 -3.04 9.13
N GLU A 90 -0.49 -2.10 9.52
CA GLU A 90 -1.41 -2.25 10.66
C GLU A 90 -2.37 -3.43 10.48
N THR A 91 -2.84 -3.62 9.27
CA THR A 91 -3.68 -4.77 8.93
C THR A 91 -2.91 -6.07 9.07
N MET A 92 -1.65 -6.10 8.60
CA MET A 92 -0.80 -7.28 8.74
C MET A 92 -0.50 -7.60 10.20
N ILE A 93 -0.28 -6.59 11.04
CA ILE A 93 -0.11 -6.76 12.49
C ILE A 93 -1.36 -7.42 13.09
N ASN A 94 -2.54 -6.94 12.77
CA ASN A 94 -3.80 -7.48 13.29
C ASN A 94 -4.02 -8.92 12.80
N LEU A 95 -3.82 -9.20 11.49
CA LEU A 95 -3.94 -10.54 10.94
C LEU A 95 -2.94 -11.53 11.55
N SER A 96 -1.72 -11.10 11.84
CA SER A 96 -0.71 -11.89 12.53
C SER A 96 -1.14 -12.21 13.97
N SER A 97 -1.59 -11.21 14.72
CA SER A 97 -2.08 -11.35 16.09
C SER A 97 -3.30 -12.29 16.19
N ASP A 98 -4.15 -12.28 15.17
CA ASP A 98 -5.31 -13.17 15.05
C ASP A 98 -4.95 -14.59 14.57
N GLY A 99 -3.65 -14.89 14.33
CA GLY A 99 -3.17 -16.17 13.84
C GLY A 99 -3.62 -16.53 12.42
N LYS A 100 -3.88 -15.51 11.60
CA LYS A 100 -4.45 -15.64 10.25
C LYS A 100 -3.40 -15.66 9.13
N LEU A 101 -2.13 -15.50 9.46
CA LEU A 101 -1.00 -15.59 8.53
C LEU A 101 -0.13 -16.81 8.81
N LEU A 102 0.55 -17.30 7.78
CA LEU A 102 1.65 -18.27 7.88
C LEU A 102 2.96 -17.53 8.15
N LYS A 103 3.80 -18.14 8.98
CA LYS A 103 5.16 -17.63 9.19
C LYS A 103 5.99 -17.82 7.92
N GLN A 104 6.73 -16.77 7.52
CA GLN A 104 7.62 -16.79 6.36
C GLN A 104 9.02 -17.27 6.79
N ASP A 105 9.70 -18.03 5.92
CA ASP A 105 11.04 -18.52 6.19
C ASP A 105 12.12 -17.51 5.77
N SER A 106 11.84 -16.70 4.73
CA SER A 106 12.75 -15.69 4.23
C SER A 106 12.52 -14.34 4.92
N ARG A 107 13.55 -13.84 5.63
CA ARG A 107 13.55 -12.48 6.18
C ARG A 107 14.56 -11.63 5.43
N LYS A 108 14.20 -10.38 5.13
CA LYS A 108 15.18 -9.39 4.71
C LYS A 108 15.84 -8.84 5.98
N GLU A 109 17.12 -9.14 6.14
CA GLU A 109 17.93 -8.58 7.22
C GLU A 109 18.22 -7.09 6.93
N ASN A 110 18.49 -6.31 7.98
CA ASN A 110 18.87 -4.89 7.89
C ASN A 110 17.80 -3.92 7.37
N LEU A 111 16.51 -4.19 7.60
CA LEU A 111 15.46 -3.19 7.43
C LEU A 111 15.26 -2.36 8.71
N PRO A 112 14.85 -1.08 8.60
CA PRO A 112 14.36 -0.30 9.73
C PRO A 112 13.26 -1.03 10.50
N LEU A 113 13.20 -0.89 11.83
CA LEU A 113 12.17 -1.52 12.68
C LEU A 113 10.75 -1.22 12.19
N ALA A 114 10.51 -0.01 11.68
CA ALA A 114 9.24 0.39 11.09
C ALA A 114 8.80 -0.49 9.90
N LEU A 115 9.75 -1.16 9.25
CA LEU A 115 9.55 -2.00 8.07
C LEU A 115 9.72 -3.50 8.36
N GLN A 116 9.91 -3.89 9.61
CA GLN A 116 10.12 -5.27 10.01
C GLN A 116 8.92 -5.85 10.74
N ASP A 117 8.75 -7.17 10.59
CA ASP A 117 8.01 -8.01 11.52
C ASP A 117 8.99 -8.92 12.27
N ALA A 118 9.13 -8.68 13.57
CA ALA A 118 10.05 -9.46 14.42
C ALA A 118 9.70 -10.96 14.44
N GLU A 119 8.43 -11.30 14.26
CA GLU A 119 7.97 -12.69 14.28
C GLU A 119 7.97 -13.36 12.89
N GLY A 120 8.04 -12.57 11.81
CA GLY A 120 8.18 -13.05 10.44
C GLY A 120 6.88 -13.55 9.80
N TYR A 121 5.73 -12.97 10.12
CA TYR A 121 4.46 -13.31 9.45
C TYR A 121 4.20 -12.45 8.22
N TRP A 122 4.85 -11.29 8.10
CA TRP A 122 4.72 -10.41 6.94
C TRP A 122 6.06 -9.74 6.61
N THR A 123 6.16 -9.24 5.38
CA THR A 123 7.33 -8.52 4.87
C THR A 123 6.86 -7.23 4.22
N SER A 124 7.45 -6.08 4.60
CA SER A 124 7.18 -4.82 3.92
C SER A 124 7.62 -4.89 2.46
N VAL A 125 6.79 -4.36 1.56
CA VAL A 125 7.08 -4.33 0.12
C VAL A 125 7.32 -2.92 -0.39
N CYS A 126 6.53 -1.95 0.07
CA CYS A 126 6.69 -0.54 -0.29
C CYS A 126 6.09 0.37 0.79
N TYR A 127 6.35 1.68 0.66
CA TYR A 127 5.71 2.70 1.49
C TYR A 127 5.42 3.96 0.69
N ASP A 128 4.46 4.76 1.16
CA ASP A 128 4.07 6.06 0.62
C ASP A 128 4.31 7.14 1.67
N PRO A 129 5.40 7.93 1.57
CA PRO A 129 5.71 8.98 2.54
C PRO A 129 4.82 10.20 2.35
N TYR A 130 4.46 10.87 3.44
CA TYR A 130 3.90 12.21 3.41
C TYR A 130 4.99 13.24 3.25
N VAL A 131 4.79 14.13 2.28
CA VAL A 131 5.77 15.11 1.81
C VAL A 131 5.16 16.50 1.80
N PHE A 132 6.01 17.51 1.68
CA PHE A 132 5.60 18.85 1.29
C PHE A 132 5.70 18.98 -0.23
N LEU A 133 4.62 19.35 -0.88
CA LEU A 133 4.66 19.89 -2.24
C LEU A 133 4.74 21.39 -2.13
N VAL A 134 5.84 22.00 -2.58
CA VAL A 134 6.14 23.40 -2.39
C VAL A 134 6.08 24.14 -3.72
N ASN A 135 5.30 25.24 -3.78
CA ASN A 135 5.25 26.11 -4.94
C ASN A 135 6.58 26.87 -5.13
N TYR A 136 7.12 26.90 -6.36
CA TYR A 136 8.40 27.57 -6.65
C TYR A 136 8.38 29.08 -6.36
N ALA A 137 7.26 29.77 -6.61
CA ALA A 137 7.18 31.20 -6.37
C ALA A 137 7.28 31.52 -4.87
N TYR A 138 6.59 30.74 -4.04
CA TYR A 138 6.70 30.85 -2.59
C TYR A 138 8.11 30.53 -2.09
N SER A 139 8.68 29.44 -2.55
CA SER A 139 10.03 29.00 -2.20
C SER A 139 11.11 30.06 -2.51
N ARG A 140 10.98 30.73 -3.65
CA ARG A 140 11.88 31.86 -4.00
C ARG A 140 11.72 33.04 -3.06
N ARG A 141 10.51 33.32 -2.57
CA ARG A 141 10.22 34.45 -1.65
C ARG A 141 10.83 34.23 -0.27
N VAL A 142 10.73 33.01 0.28
CA VAL A 142 11.14 32.72 1.67
C VAL A 142 12.49 32.01 1.80
N GLY A 143 13.01 31.46 0.70
CA GLY A 143 14.23 30.65 0.66
C GLY A 143 13.97 29.16 0.95
N GLN A 144 14.49 28.28 0.10
CA GLN A 144 14.26 26.82 0.19
C GLN A 144 14.60 26.21 1.55
N LYS A 145 15.73 26.62 2.16
CA LYS A 145 16.18 26.12 3.46
C LYS A 145 15.23 26.40 4.63
N ASN A 146 14.26 27.28 4.44
CA ASN A 146 13.24 27.60 5.46
C ASN A 146 11.97 26.74 5.31
N LEU A 147 12.01 25.70 4.47
CA LEU A 147 10.87 24.81 4.15
C LEU A 147 11.25 23.33 4.23
N LEU A 148 12.32 22.99 4.96
CA LEU A 148 12.87 21.64 4.99
C LEU A 148 12.31 20.78 6.11
N SER A 149 11.57 21.36 7.07
CA SER A 149 11.13 20.65 8.25
C SER A 149 9.72 21.06 8.70
N TRP A 150 9.09 20.20 9.53
CA TRP A 150 7.80 20.52 10.17
C TRP A 150 7.88 21.79 11.01
N LYS A 151 9.03 21.99 11.70
CA LYS A 151 9.31 23.21 12.46
C LYS A 151 9.39 24.44 11.57
N ASP A 152 9.99 24.31 10.39
CA ASP A 152 10.13 25.43 9.48
C ASP A 152 8.77 25.91 8.98
N ILE A 153 7.90 25.01 8.51
CA ILE A 153 6.55 25.39 8.08
C ILE A 153 5.70 25.93 9.24
N ALA A 154 5.90 25.42 10.46
CA ALA A 154 5.20 25.91 11.64
C ALA A 154 5.60 27.36 11.98
N LYS A 155 6.81 27.79 11.70
CA LYS A 155 7.31 29.17 11.94
C LYS A 155 6.89 30.19 10.89
N GLN A 156 6.54 29.75 9.66
CA GLN A 156 6.12 30.69 8.61
C GLN A 156 4.75 31.28 8.96
N ASN A 157 4.65 32.60 9.17
CA ASN A 157 3.40 33.25 9.54
C ASN A 157 2.46 33.44 8.35
N ASP A 158 3.02 33.74 7.17
CA ASP A 158 2.28 34.13 5.96
C ASP A 158 2.16 32.99 4.94
N ILE A 159 2.30 31.74 5.38
CA ILE A 159 2.18 30.57 4.52
C ILE A 159 0.71 30.12 4.40
N VAL A 160 0.27 29.88 3.18
CA VAL A 160 -1.01 29.22 2.89
C VAL A 160 -0.77 27.73 2.66
N ILE A 161 -1.26 26.91 3.59
CA ILE A 161 -1.14 25.47 3.53
C ILE A 161 -2.44 24.86 3.00
N SER A 162 -2.33 23.89 2.11
CA SER A 162 -3.43 23.05 1.66
C SER A 162 -3.19 21.59 2.07
N MET A 163 -4.21 20.95 2.64
CA MET A 163 -4.22 19.52 2.94
C MET A 163 -5.65 18.98 2.98
N GLU A 164 -5.76 17.65 2.89
CA GLU A 164 -7.05 16.99 3.03
C GLU A 164 -7.56 17.02 4.47
N GLU A 165 -8.89 16.89 4.63
CA GLU A 165 -9.56 16.73 5.93
C GLU A 165 -9.08 15.44 6.60
N LEU A 166 -8.56 15.52 7.83
CA LEU A 166 -7.96 14.37 8.53
C LEU A 166 -8.97 13.26 8.88
N SER A 167 -10.25 13.60 8.98
CA SER A 167 -11.33 12.62 9.17
C SER A 167 -11.84 12.01 7.86
N GLY A 168 -11.44 12.55 6.72
CA GLY A 168 -12.09 12.29 5.43
C GLY A 168 -11.77 10.95 4.80
N THR A 169 -10.52 10.48 4.90
CA THR A 169 -10.06 9.25 4.25
C THR A 169 -9.24 8.38 5.20
N PRO A 170 -9.16 7.07 4.97
CA PRO A 170 -8.28 6.18 5.76
C PRO A 170 -6.81 6.64 5.75
N GLU A 171 -6.31 7.12 4.61
CA GLU A 171 -4.94 7.62 4.47
C GLU A 171 -4.69 8.83 5.36
N MET A 172 -5.64 9.78 5.43
CA MET A 172 -5.48 10.96 6.29
C MET A 172 -5.60 10.63 7.78
N ARG A 173 -6.43 9.65 8.14
CA ARG A 173 -6.44 9.10 9.51
C ARG A 173 -5.11 8.44 9.85
N TYR A 174 -4.50 7.74 8.87
CA TYR A 174 -3.18 7.17 9.04
C TYR A 174 -2.12 8.25 9.29
N PHE A 175 -2.14 9.34 8.51
CA PHE A 175 -1.25 10.48 8.73
C PHE A 175 -1.35 10.99 10.19
N LEU A 176 -2.56 11.19 10.71
CA LEU A 176 -2.78 11.64 12.09
C LEU A 176 -2.25 10.63 13.11
N THR A 177 -2.55 9.35 12.92
CA THR A 177 -2.14 8.29 13.86
C THR A 177 -0.63 8.08 13.86
N ALA A 178 0.04 8.19 12.70
CA ALA A 178 1.49 8.10 12.61
C ALA A 178 2.19 9.27 13.30
N LEU A 179 1.69 10.50 13.12
CA LEU A 179 2.15 11.67 13.89
C LEU A 179 2.04 11.43 15.39
N ALA A 180 0.83 11.07 15.87
CA ALA A 180 0.57 10.87 17.30
C ALA A 180 1.35 9.68 17.87
N SER A 181 1.59 8.63 17.08
CA SER A 181 2.44 7.50 17.49
C SER A 181 3.88 7.93 17.73
N LYS A 182 4.42 8.80 16.86
CA LYS A 182 5.81 9.25 16.91
C LYS A 182 6.07 10.24 18.01
N GLN A 183 5.28 11.32 18.10
CA GLN A 183 5.58 12.46 18.96
C GLN A 183 4.63 12.63 20.17
N GLY A 184 3.58 11.79 20.25
CA GLY A 184 2.53 11.92 21.29
C GLY A 184 1.37 12.80 20.84
N GLU A 185 0.24 12.69 21.56
CA GLU A 185 -1.00 13.44 21.23
C GLU A 185 -0.82 14.94 21.46
N GLU A 186 -0.17 15.34 22.56
CA GLU A 186 -0.02 16.74 22.96
C GLU A 186 0.76 17.54 21.92
N GLU A 187 1.96 17.07 21.53
CA GLU A 187 2.78 17.69 20.50
C GLU A 187 2.09 17.69 19.13
N THR A 188 1.42 16.59 18.81
CA THR A 188 0.64 16.48 17.57
C THR A 188 -0.44 17.52 17.49
N PHE A 189 -1.25 17.67 18.53
CA PHE A 189 -2.34 18.67 18.55
C PHE A 189 -1.81 20.08 18.62
N SER A 190 -0.71 20.33 19.34
CA SER A 190 -0.04 21.63 19.37
C SER A 190 0.43 22.03 17.96
N PHE A 191 1.13 21.14 17.26
CA PHE A 191 1.53 21.34 15.88
C PHE A 191 0.32 21.57 14.95
N LEU A 192 -0.68 20.71 15.02
CA LEU A 192 -1.87 20.79 14.16
C LEU A 192 -2.68 22.06 14.42
N LYS A 193 -2.77 22.57 15.65
CA LYS A 193 -3.36 23.89 15.97
C LYS A 193 -2.61 25.03 15.29
N ASN A 194 -1.28 24.96 15.30
CA ASN A 194 -0.45 25.97 14.65
C ASN A 194 -0.72 26.02 13.14
N ILE A 195 -0.69 24.88 12.46
CA ILE A 195 -0.90 24.83 11.01
C ILE A 195 -2.39 25.02 10.62
N ASN A 196 -3.35 24.68 11.48
CA ASN A 196 -4.78 24.88 11.22
C ASN A 196 -5.13 26.35 10.88
N ARG A 197 -4.43 27.30 11.50
CA ARG A 197 -4.60 28.73 11.24
C ARG A 197 -4.08 29.15 9.84
N LYS A 198 -3.26 28.33 9.22
CA LYS A 198 -2.63 28.52 7.92
C LYS A 198 -3.35 27.76 6.79
N ILE A 199 -4.39 26.99 7.15
CA ILE A 199 -5.22 26.23 6.24
C ILE A 199 -6.57 26.93 6.11
N PRO A 200 -6.79 27.72 5.03
CA PRO A 200 -8.06 28.43 4.85
C PRO A 200 -9.24 27.47 4.79
N GLN A 201 -9.04 26.33 4.11
CA GLN A 201 -10.05 25.30 3.97
C GLN A 201 -9.37 23.93 3.77
N TYR A 202 -9.80 22.94 4.56
CA TYR A 202 -9.42 21.54 4.31
C TYR A 202 -10.10 21.02 3.06
N ALA A 203 -9.32 20.32 2.24
CA ALA A 203 -9.81 19.76 0.99
C ALA A 203 -10.61 18.48 1.21
N LYS A 204 -11.71 18.36 0.48
CA LYS A 204 -12.52 17.13 0.47
C LYS A 204 -11.94 16.04 -0.44
N PHE A 205 -11.22 16.44 -1.49
CA PHE A 205 -10.67 15.54 -2.49
C PHE A 205 -9.16 15.56 -2.47
N ALA A 206 -8.55 14.38 -2.56
CA ALA A 206 -7.11 14.18 -2.47
C ALA A 206 -6.28 14.98 -3.49
N ILE A 207 -6.84 15.25 -4.67
CA ILE A 207 -6.18 16.01 -5.73
C ILE A 207 -6.16 17.52 -5.46
N SER A 208 -7.09 18.04 -4.65
CA SER A 208 -7.26 19.48 -4.47
C SER A 208 -6.05 20.17 -3.84
N PRO A 209 -5.39 19.64 -2.79
CA PRO A 209 -4.18 20.24 -2.23
C PRO A 209 -3.07 20.40 -3.25
N ILE A 210 -2.86 19.40 -4.08
CA ILE A 210 -1.83 19.38 -5.12
C ILE A 210 -2.15 20.46 -6.15
N ARG A 211 -3.38 20.48 -6.65
CA ARG A 211 -3.83 21.45 -7.65
C ARG A 211 -3.71 22.90 -7.14
N LEU A 212 -4.19 23.20 -5.93
CA LEU A 212 -4.12 24.55 -5.36
C LEU A 212 -2.67 25.01 -5.23
N THR A 213 -1.76 24.13 -4.85
CA THR A 213 -0.33 24.45 -4.76
C THR A 213 0.30 24.66 -6.13
N THR A 214 -0.03 23.84 -7.11
CA THR A 214 0.55 23.99 -8.46
C THR A 214 0.09 25.25 -9.18
N ILE A 215 -1.15 25.70 -8.97
CA ILE A 215 -1.64 26.97 -9.55
C ILE A 215 -1.31 28.22 -8.71
N GLY A 216 -0.67 28.05 -7.54
CA GLY A 216 -0.24 29.16 -6.67
C GLY A 216 -1.33 29.72 -5.75
N GLU A 217 -2.48 29.04 -5.59
CA GLU A 217 -3.51 29.40 -4.62
C GLU A 217 -3.15 28.91 -3.20
N ALA A 218 -2.26 27.91 -3.09
CA ALA A 218 -1.58 27.54 -1.86
C ALA A 218 -0.06 27.60 -2.05
N ASP A 219 0.66 27.91 -1.00
CA ASP A 219 2.12 27.97 -1.00
C ASP A 219 2.74 26.58 -0.86
N LEU A 220 2.06 25.71 -0.09
CA LEU A 220 2.51 24.39 0.25
C LEU A 220 1.32 23.43 0.41
N ALA A 221 1.47 22.19 -0.09
CA ALA A 221 0.56 21.10 0.28
C ALA A 221 1.26 20.06 1.17
N ILE A 222 0.53 19.56 2.17
CA ILE A 222 0.90 18.36 2.93
C ILE A 222 0.10 17.22 2.35
N THR A 223 0.77 16.26 1.69
CA THR A 223 0.11 15.17 0.97
C THR A 223 1.07 13.98 0.80
N SER A 224 0.59 12.84 0.28
CA SER A 224 1.47 11.71 0.02
C SER A 224 2.24 11.88 -1.29
N ARG A 225 3.46 11.33 -1.32
CA ARG A 225 4.35 11.36 -2.49
C ARG A 225 3.69 10.73 -3.71
N ASN A 226 3.02 9.61 -3.53
CA ASN A 226 2.34 8.90 -4.60
C ASN A 226 1.27 9.75 -5.30
N LYS A 227 0.56 10.61 -4.55
CA LYS A 227 -0.46 11.50 -5.12
C LYS A 227 0.13 12.63 -5.97
N VAL A 228 1.37 13.07 -5.68
CA VAL A 228 1.96 14.24 -6.37
C VAL A 228 2.82 13.90 -7.57
N ILE A 229 3.31 12.66 -7.69
CA ILE A 229 4.35 12.34 -8.68
C ILE A 229 3.94 12.69 -10.13
N LYS A 230 2.67 12.46 -10.49
CA LYS A 230 2.14 12.82 -11.81
C LYS A 230 2.25 14.32 -12.13
N TYR A 231 2.12 15.17 -11.11
CA TYR A 231 2.17 16.62 -11.29
C TYR A 231 3.60 17.13 -11.47
N ILE A 232 4.56 16.48 -10.83
CA ILE A 232 5.98 16.84 -10.95
C ILE A 232 6.54 16.43 -12.31
N GLU A 233 6.17 15.25 -12.81
CA GLU A 233 6.58 14.75 -14.12
C GLU A 233 6.04 15.60 -15.30
N ASN A 234 5.00 16.40 -15.06
CA ASN A 234 4.39 17.29 -16.05
C ASN A 234 4.89 18.77 -15.98
N ASP A 235 6.08 19.03 -15.43
CA ASP A 235 6.69 20.36 -15.31
C ASP A 235 5.84 21.41 -14.58
N PHE A 236 5.03 20.99 -13.61
CA PHE A 236 4.27 21.94 -12.79
C PHE A 236 5.22 22.76 -11.90
N PRO A 237 4.85 24.01 -11.57
CA PRO A 237 5.71 24.96 -10.84
C PRO A 237 5.79 24.64 -9.33
N ALA A 238 6.07 23.39 -8.97
CA ALA A 238 6.19 22.90 -7.61
C ALA A 238 7.21 21.77 -7.53
N TYR A 239 7.73 21.50 -6.31
CA TYR A 239 8.67 20.42 -6.07
C TYR A 239 8.38 19.73 -4.73
N ILE A 240 8.83 18.48 -4.59
CA ILE A 240 8.71 17.70 -3.38
C ILE A 240 9.83 18.03 -2.40
N VAL A 241 9.48 18.16 -1.11
CA VAL A 241 10.40 18.20 0.01
C VAL A 241 10.02 17.09 0.98
N GLU A 242 10.95 16.20 1.28
CA GLU A 242 10.82 15.24 2.38
C GLU A 242 11.25 15.94 3.67
N PRO A 243 10.40 16.01 4.72
CA PRO A 243 10.75 16.69 5.97
C PRO A 243 11.98 16.08 6.63
N SER A 244 12.95 16.92 6.99
CA SER A 244 14.28 16.50 7.49
C SER A 244 14.22 15.81 8.85
N GLU A 245 13.21 16.08 9.69
CA GLU A 245 13.01 15.39 10.97
C GLU A 245 12.39 14.00 10.81
N GLY A 246 11.94 13.67 9.62
CA GLY A 246 11.16 12.47 9.30
C GLY A 246 9.72 12.79 8.94
N PHE A 247 8.99 11.78 8.54
CA PHE A 247 7.65 11.90 7.97
C PHE A 247 6.76 10.70 8.25
N PRO A 248 5.44 10.90 8.41
CA PRO A 248 4.48 9.82 8.36
C PRO A 248 4.61 9.05 7.03
N ALA A 249 4.59 7.73 7.09
CA ALA A 249 4.70 6.90 5.90
C ALA A 249 3.77 5.70 6.00
N GLN A 250 2.79 5.61 5.10
CA GLN A 250 1.94 4.44 5.02
C GLN A 250 2.73 3.28 4.42
N VAL A 251 2.96 2.24 5.22
CA VAL A 251 3.71 1.05 4.81
C VAL A 251 2.73 -0.03 4.34
N PHE A 252 3.05 -0.66 3.22
CA PHE A 252 2.34 -1.82 2.68
C PHE A 252 3.23 -3.05 2.81
N ALA A 253 2.65 -4.13 3.26
CA ALA A 253 3.34 -5.39 3.50
C ALA A 253 2.61 -6.56 2.84
N ALA A 254 3.35 -7.63 2.56
CA ALA A 254 2.84 -8.87 2.01
C ALA A 254 2.89 -9.99 3.06
N GLY A 255 1.79 -10.71 3.20
CA GLY A 255 1.64 -11.86 4.08
C GLY A 255 1.04 -13.05 3.35
N ILE A 256 1.25 -14.25 3.89
CA ILE A 256 0.73 -15.51 3.33
C ILE A 256 -0.47 -15.93 4.17
N GLY A 257 -1.62 -16.12 3.53
CA GLY A 257 -2.85 -16.53 4.21
C GLY A 257 -2.70 -17.89 4.91
N LYS A 258 -3.27 -18.01 6.12
CA LYS A 258 -3.14 -19.22 6.96
C LYS A 258 -3.59 -20.50 6.27
N ALA A 259 -4.60 -20.44 5.42
CA ALA A 259 -5.16 -21.57 4.69
C ALA A 259 -4.39 -21.90 3.39
N SER A 260 -3.38 -21.12 3.01
CA SER A 260 -2.64 -21.35 1.77
C SER A 260 -1.78 -22.60 1.84
N THR A 261 -1.86 -23.42 0.81
CA THR A 261 -0.97 -24.57 0.58
C THR A 261 0.21 -24.24 -0.32
N LYS A 262 0.34 -22.96 -0.73
CA LYS A 262 1.32 -22.48 -1.73
C LYS A 262 2.38 -21.56 -1.13
N ARG A 263 2.77 -21.85 0.11
CA ARG A 263 3.72 -21.04 0.89
C ARG A 263 4.98 -20.71 0.11
N GLU A 264 5.68 -21.72 -0.43
CA GLU A 264 6.93 -21.54 -1.15
C GLU A 264 6.79 -20.60 -2.39
N SER A 265 5.69 -20.77 -3.13
CA SER A 265 5.41 -19.89 -4.27
C SER A 265 5.15 -18.44 -3.84
N CYS A 266 4.41 -18.23 -2.76
CA CYS A 266 4.16 -16.90 -2.21
C CYS A 266 5.45 -16.26 -1.67
N GLU A 267 6.33 -17.01 -1.01
CA GLU A 267 7.63 -16.52 -0.55
C GLU A 267 8.52 -16.05 -1.71
N LYS A 268 8.54 -16.79 -2.82
CA LYS A 268 9.26 -16.38 -4.05
C LYS A 268 8.71 -15.07 -4.62
N ILE A 269 7.38 -14.88 -4.62
CA ILE A 269 6.75 -13.63 -5.07
C ILE A 269 7.10 -12.49 -4.14
N ILE A 270 7.02 -12.68 -2.82
CA ILE A 270 7.39 -11.67 -1.83
C ILE A 270 8.86 -11.29 -1.98
N SER A 271 9.74 -12.28 -2.11
CA SER A 271 11.17 -12.05 -2.34
C SER A 271 11.42 -11.24 -3.61
N TRP A 272 10.69 -11.53 -4.69
CA TRP A 272 10.80 -10.76 -5.92
C TRP A 272 10.32 -9.31 -5.74
N LEU A 273 9.16 -9.10 -5.09
CA LEU A 273 8.63 -7.75 -4.81
C LEU A 273 9.61 -6.87 -4.02
N VAL A 274 10.42 -7.45 -3.15
CA VAL A 274 11.35 -6.70 -2.28
C VAL A 274 12.79 -6.62 -2.80
N ASN A 275 13.13 -7.33 -3.87
CA ASN A 275 14.51 -7.40 -4.36
C ASN A 275 14.68 -7.08 -5.85
N ALA A 276 13.63 -7.19 -6.68
CA ALA A 276 13.78 -7.04 -8.12
C ALA A 276 13.76 -5.57 -8.57
N GLU A 277 14.67 -5.21 -9.45
CA GLU A 277 14.69 -3.88 -10.10
C GLU A 277 13.49 -3.65 -11.02
N ASP A 278 12.92 -4.70 -11.60
CA ASP A 278 11.73 -4.61 -12.44
C ASP A 278 10.55 -3.95 -11.72
N VAL A 279 10.44 -4.18 -10.41
CA VAL A 279 9.37 -3.59 -9.56
C VAL A 279 9.46 -2.05 -9.60
N ILE A 280 10.68 -1.51 -9.58
CA ILE A 280 10.93 -0.07 -9.68
C ILE A 280 10.52 0.44 -11.06
N ILE A 281 11.04 -0.22 -12.11
CA ILE A 281 10.79 0.15 -13.51
C ILE A 281 9.28 0.17 -13.82
N VAL A 282 8.55 -0.85 -13.39
CA VAL A 282 7.09 -0.95 -13.59
C VAL A 282 6.37 0.17 -12.85
N THR A 283 6.77 0.46 -11.60
CA THR A 283 6.15 1.48 -10.76
C THR A 283 6.34 2.88 -11.36
N GLU A 284 7.55 3.22 -11.77
CA GLU A 284 7.88 4.49 -12.42
C GLU A 284 7.17 4.66 -13.76
N LYS A 285 7.17 3.61 -14.59
CA LYS A 285 6.47 3.61 -15.90
C LYS A 285 4.98 3.89 -15.78
N LEU A 286 4.35 3.46 -14.68
CA LEU A 286 2.94 3.73 -14.41
C LEU A 286 2.71 5.08 -13.71
N GLY A 287 3.76 5.82 -13.38
CA GLY A 287 3.68 7.11 -12.70
C GLY A 287 3.23 7.01 -11.26
N TYR A 288 3.63 5.94 -10.55
CA TYR A 288 3.39 5.79 -9.12
C TYR A 288 4.57 6.28 -8.28
N GLY A 289 4.28 6.94 -7.18
CA GLY A 289 5.25 7.47 -6.23
C GLY A 289 5.57 6.57 -5.03
N TYR A 290 5.08 5.33 -5.01
CA TYR A 290 5.44 4.36 -3.98
C TYR A 290 6.94 4.08 -3.99
N LEU A 291 7.55 4.04 -2.80
CA LEU A 291 8.95 3.66 -2.63
C LEU A 291 9.04 2.18 -2.24
N PHE A 292 9.48 1.36 -3.17
CA PHE A 292 9.68 -0.07 -2.91
C PHE A 292 10.95 -0.32 -2.10
N ILE A 293 10.94 -1.36 -1.28
CA ILE A 293 12.05 -1.70 -0.39
C ILE A 293 13.35 -1.97 -1.16
N SER A 294 13.25 -2.48 -2.40
CA SER A 294 14.39 -2.70 -3.31
C SER A 294 15.13 -1.41 -3.69
N GLN A 295 14.44 -0.25 -3.72
CA GLN A 295 15.04 1.05 -4.05
C GLN A 295 15.91 1.61 -2.92
N ASN A 296 15.64 1.19 -1.70
CA ASN A 296 16.25 1.79 -0.53
C ASN A 296 17.47 0.95 -0.12
N LYS A 297 18.65 1.45 -0.43
CA LYS A 297 19.90 0.97 0.17
C LYS A 297 19.96 1.45 1.62
N PHE A 298 19.22 0.78 2.49
CA PHE A 298 19.22 1.07 3.94
C PHE A 298 20.59 0.81 4.57
N GLU A 299 21.52 0.16 3.86
CA GLU A 299 22.82 -0.29 4.34
C GLU A 299 23.76 0.84 4.82
N ASN A 300 23.50 2.09 4.41
CA ASN A 300 24.40 3.21 4.74
C ASN A 300 23.77 4.32 5.60
N GLU A 301 22.57 4.14 6.14
CA GLU A 301 21.87 5.23 6.82
C GLU A 301 21.24 4.78 8.15
N ALA A 302 22.08 4.66 9.20
CA ALA A 302 21.61 4.55 10.58
C ALA A 302 20.60 5.66 10.99
N ASN A 303 20.49 6.73 10.20
CA ASN A 303 19.59 7.84 10.41
C ASN A 303 18.20 7.67 9.73
N ARG A 304 18.03 6.81 8.71
CA ARG A 304 16.74 6.64 8.05
C ARG A 304 15.68 5.92 8.89
N GLU A 305 16.11 5.10 9.84
CA GLU A 305 15.20 4.45 10.78
C GLU A 305 14.36 5.45 11.58
N SER A 306 14.97 6.58 11.93
CA SER A 306 14.31 7.66 12.67
C SER A 306 13.36 8.49 11.79
N LEU A 307 13.50 8.45 10.45
CA LEU A 307 12.76 9.28 9.53
C LEU A 307 11.38 8.71 9.16
N LEU A 308 11.19 7.38 9.22
CA LEU A 308 9.90 6.75 8.95
C LEU A 308 9.03 6.74 10.22
N TRP A 309 7.95 7.53 10.22
CA TRP A 309 6.97 7.53 11.30
C TRP A 309 5.78 6.67 10.91
N VAL A 310 5.59 5.59 11.65
CA VAL A 310 4.51 4.63 11.43
C VAL A 310 3.55 4.61 12.60
N ASN A 311 2.35 4.11 12.36
CA ASN A 311 1.36 3.93 13.41
C ASN A 311 1.61 2.63 14.17
N ASP A 312 2.07 2.73 15.42
CA ASP A 312 2.30 1.60 16.33
C ASP A 312 1.34 1.58 17.53
N LYS A 313 0.56 2.64 17.76
CA LYS A 313 -0.27 2.82 18.97
C LYS A 313 -1.76 2.72 18.67
N TYR A 314 -2.22 3.19 17.52
CA TYR A 314 -3.63 3.31 17.16
C TYR A 314 -4.04 2.20 16.19
N LEU A 315 -3.86 0.94 16.62
CA LEU A 315 -4.03 -0.23 15.75
C LEU A 315 -5.48 -0.68 15.59
N THR A 316 -6.37 -0.29 16.53
CA THR A 316 -7.80 -0.62 16.44
C THR A 316 -8.62 0.55 15.89
N ASP A 317 -9.80 0.26 15.34
CA ASP A 317 -10.70 1.29 14.79
C ASP A 317 -11.20 2.24 15.87
N GLU A 318 -11.43 1.75 17.09
CA GLU A 318 -11.85 2.56 18.23
C GLU A 318 -10.80 3.62 18.57
N LYS A 319 -9.53 3.21 18.71
CA LYS A 319 -8.42 4.15 19.02
C LYS A 319 -8.23 5.19 17.92
N ARG A 320 -8.37 4.78 16.64
CA ARG A 320 -8.28 5.71 15.50
C ARG A 320 -9.42 6.72 15.52
N THR A 321 -10.63 6.25 15.77
CA THR A 321 -11.82 7.10 15.86
C THR A 321 -11.71 8.09 17.01
N GLU A 322 -11.31 7.64 18.20
CA GLU A 322 -11.09 8.50 19.36
C GLU A 322 -10.08 9.61 19.09
N LEU A 323 -8.96 9.29 18.43
CA LEU A 323 -7.94 10.28 18.07
C LEU A 323 -8.47 11.32 17.07
N VAL A 324 -9.25 10.88 16.08
CA VAL A 324 -9.91 11.78 15.12
C VAL A 324 -10.92 12.69 15.81
N GLU A 325 -11.72 12.17 16.72
CA GLU A 325 -12.69 12.96 17.51
C GLU A 325 -11.98 14.01 18.36
N LYS A 326 -10.88 13.64 19.04
CA LYS A 326 -10.04 14.59 19.79
C LYS A 326 -9.49 15.69 18.87
N TRP A 327 -9.05 15.32 17.66
CA TRP A 327 -8.59 16.32 16.69
C TRP A 327 -9.72 17.26 16.26
N LEU A 328 -10.89 16.73 15.95
CA LEU A 328 -12.06 17.55 15.58
C LEU A 328 -12.41 18.56 16.69
N GLN A 329 -12.44 18.12 17.94
CA GLN A 329 -12.80 18.95 19.09
C GLN A 329 -11.70 19.96 19.46
N ASN A 330 -10.45 19.52 19.51
CA ASN A 330 -9.36 20.30 20.07
C ASN A 330 -8.62 21.16 19.04
N VAL A 331 -8.76 20.85 17.74
CA VAL A 331 -8.02 21.53 16.66
C VAL A 331 -8.98 22.09 15.61
N ARG A 332 -9.76 21.22 14.99
CA ARG A 332 -10.55 21.57 13.80
C ARG A 332 -11.65 22.58 14.10
N PHE A 333 -12.32 22.43 15.22
CA PHE A 333 -13.45 23.26 15.67
C PHE A 333 -13.21 23.91 17.03
N ALA A 334 -11.98 23.96 17.52
CA ALA A 334 -11.66 24.51 18.85
C ALA A 334 -12.05 25.99 19.04
N ASP A 335 -12.11 26.77 17.97
CA ASP A 335 -12.36 28.20 17.98
C ASP A 335 -13.77 28.55 17.40
N LYS A 336 -14.70 27.58 17.36
CA LYS A 336 -16.08 27.80 16.90
C LYS A 336 -17.09 27.77 18.00
#